data_5e4d8c11ce8638f5f6f9317af3dc5e93
#
_entry.id   5e4d8c11ce8638f5f6f9317af3dc5e93
#
_cell.length_a   1.000
_cell.length_b   1.000
_cell.length_c   1.000
_cell.angle_alpha   90.00
_cell.angle_beta   90.00
_cell.angle_gamma   90.00
#
_symmetry.space_group_name_H-M   'P 1'
#
loop_
_entity.id
_entity.type
_entity.pdbx_description
1 polymer ?
#
loop_
_entity_poly.entity_id
_entity_poly.type
_entity_poly.pdbx_seq_one_letter_code
_entity_poly.pdbx_strand_id
1 'polypeptide(L)'
;FFPDLSRVPRTDLIYFCSPNNPTGAVATSEQLSSLVAFARENRSIILYDAAYSAYIRDDSLPRSIFEIEGARETALEINSFSKSIGFTGVRLGWTVVPDELAFEDGTPVKKDWTRIVTTLFNGASNVVQSGGLAALELEGLAETEGLVSFYLENARIIQEGLTDLGYTTYGGVNAPYIWTDFKGRDSWEVFTE
;
A
#
# COMPACT_ATOMS: atom_id res chain seq x y z
N PHE A 1 0.88 -0.90 -15.08
CA PHE A 1 -0.24 -0.67 -14.13
C PHE A 1 -0.24 0.76 -13.54
N PHE A 2 0.72 1.62 -13.85
CA PHE A 2 0.68 3.02 -13.45
C PHE A 2 -0.25 3.82 -14.40
N PRO A 3 -1.12 4.72 -13.89
CA PRO A 3 -2.06 5.46 -14.73
C PRO A 3 -1.34 6.49 -15.62
N ASP A 4 -1.89 6.74 -16.80
CA ASP A 4 -1.50 7.89 -17.62
C ASP A 4 -2.10 9.17 -17.03
N LEU A 5 -1.31 9.89 -16.23
CA LEU A 5 -1.75 11.09 -15.51
C LEU A 5 -2.20 12.22 -16.43
N SER A 6 -1.74 12.24 -17.70
CA SER A 6 -2.19 13.25 -18.68
C SER A 6 -3.67 13.12 -19.05
N ARG A 7 -4.26 11.96 -18.78
CA ARG A 7 -5.67 11.64 -19.06
C ARG A 7 -6.54 11.67 -17.80
N VAL A 8 -5.94 11.87 -16.63
CA VAL A 8 -6.69 11.93 -15.37
C VAL A 8 -7.26 13.34 -15.19
N PRO A 9 -8.58 13.49 -15.01
CA PRO A 9 -9.15 14.81 -14.74
C PRO A 9 -8.75 15.30 -13.35
N ARG A 10 -8.84 16.60 -13.11
CA ARG A 10 -8.67 17.14 -11.77
C ARG A 10 -9.65 16.48 -10.79
N THR A 11 -9.14 16.06 -9.65
CA THR A 11 -9.91 15.44 -8.56
C THR A 11 -9.42 15.96 -7.21
N ASP A 12 -10.26 15.93 -6.18
CA ASP A 12 -9.86 16.36 -4.84
C ASP A 12 -9.10 15.27 -4.08
N LEU A 13 -9.45 13.99 -4.32
CA LEU A 13 -8.85 12.84 -3.65
C LEU A 13 -8.33 11.84 -4.67
N ILE A 14 -7.14 11.29 -4.40
CA ILE A 14 -6.51 10.24 -5.19
C ILE A 14 -6.27 9.05 -4.28
N TYR A 15 -6.93 7.92 -4.52
CA TYR A 15 -6.60 6.66 -3.88
C TYR A 15 -5.52 5.94 -4.69
N PHE A 16 -4.37 5.69 -4.06
CA PHE A 16 -3.27 5.01 -4.72
C PHE A 16 -2.68 3.94 -3.80
N CYS A 17 -2.61 2.69 -4.30
CA CYS A 17 -2.12 1.55 -3.55
C CYS A 17 -0.80 1.05 -4.14
N SER A 18 0.27 1.00 -3.33
CA SER A 18 1.56 0.44 -3.75
C SER A 18 2.29 -0.15 -2.54
N PRO A 19 2.66 -1.44 -2.59
CA PRO A 19 2.32 -2.46 -3.62
C PRO A 19 0.83 -2.65 -3.81
N ASN A 20 0.41 -2.82 -5.07
CA ASN A 20 -1.00 -2.80 -5.45
C ASN A 20 -1.71 -4.15 -5.26
N ASN A 21 -2.85 -4.12 -4.63
CA ASN A 21 -3.84 -5.19 -4.67
C ASN A 21 -4.88 -4.83 -5.74
N PRO A 22 -5.09 -5.65 -6.82
CA PRO A 22 -4.68 -7.05 -6.94
C PRO A 22 -3.47 -7.31 -7.86
N THR A 23 -2.87 -6.30 -8.49
CA THR A 23 -1.90 -6.50 -9.57
C THR A 23 -0.50 -6.93 -9.11
N GLY A 24 -0.17 -6.71 -7.83
CA GLY A 24 1.18 -6.92 -7.31
C GLY A 24 2.22 -5.91 -7.80
N ALA A 25 1.80 -4.90 -8.58
CA ALA A 25 2.69 -3.87 -9.08
C ALA A 25 3.14 -2.92 -7.97
N VAL A 26 4.40 -2.48 -8.04
CA VAL A 26 4.97 -1.47 -7.14
C VAL A 26 5.35 -0.25 -7.96
N ALA A 27 5.01 0.93 -7.48
CA ALA A 27 5.37 2.17 -8.14
C ALA A 27 6.84 2.50 -7.92
N THR A 28 7.53 3.00 -8.97
CA THR A 28 8.90 3.49 -8.87
C THR A 28 8.95 4.90 -8.25
N SER A 29 10.14 5.34 -7.84
CA SER A 29 10.34 6.71 -7.32
C SER A 29 9.92 7.78 -8.33
N GLU A 30 10.20 7.58 -9.63
CA GLU A 30 9.81 8.51 -10.69
C GLU A 30 8.29 8.55 -10.86
N GLN A 31 7.62 7.40 -10.79
CA GLN A 31 6.17 7.32 -10.86
C GLN A 31 5.51 8.02 -9.67
N LEU A 32 5.99 7.78 -8.46
CA LEU A 32 5.48 8.48 -7.28
C LEU A 32 5.78 9.98 -7.31
N SER A 33 6.95 10.38 -7.80
CA SER A 33 7.27 11.80 -8.01
C SER A 33 6.30 12.47 -8.98
N SER A 34 5.96 11.79 -10.07
CA SER A 34 4.97 12.27 -11.03
C SER A 34 3.57 12.38 -10.41
N LEU A 35 3.18 11.42 -9.57
CA LEU A 35 1.90 11.43 -8.85
C LEU A 35 1.83 12.59 -7.84
N VAL A 36 2.90 12.81 -7.08
CA VAL A 36 3.00 13.92 -6.12
C VAL A 36 2.94 15.26 -6.84
N ALA A 37 3.67 15.41 -7.97
CA ALA A 37 3.60 16.63 -8.78
C ALA A 37 2.19 16.88 -9.32
N PHE A 38 1.53 15.85 -9.86
CA PHE A 38 0.15 15.93 -10.31
C PHE A 38 -0.81 16.35 -9.18
N ALA A 39 -0.68 15.74 -8.00
CA ALA A 39 -1.52 16.08 -6.85
C ALA A 39 -1.32 17.53 -6.40
N ARG A 40 -0.08 18.00 -6.39
CA ARG A 40 0.28 19.37 -6.04
C ARG A 40 -0.32 20.40 -7.02
N GLU A 41 -0.18 20.16 -8.33
CA GLU A 41 -0.75 21.03 -9.38
C GLU A 41 -2.28 21.10 -9.31
N ASN A 42 -2.94 20.00 -8.99
CA ASN A 42 -4.40 19.90 -8.93
C ASN A 42 -4.98 20.19 -7.55
N ARG A 43 -4.15 20.46 -6.53
CA ARG A 43 -4.55 20.61 -5.13
C ARG A 43 -5.33 19.40 -4.63
N SER A 44 -4.85 18.22 -4.99
CA SER A 44 -5.42 16.94 -4.58
C SER A 44 -4.72 16.40 -3.33
N ILE A 45 -5.42 15.60 -2.54
CA ILE A 45 -4.82 14.83 -1.45
C ILE A 45 -4.71 13.37 -1.88
N ILE A 46 -3.51 12.80 -1.77
CA ILE A 46 -3.25 11.39 -2.02
C ILE A 46 -3.54 10.60 -0.74
N LEU A 47 -4.42 9.61 -0.84
CA LEU A 47 -4.63 8.56 0.15
C LEU A 47 -3.78 7.36 -0.28
N TYR A 48 -2.56 7.28 0.25
CA TYR A 48 -1.58 6.26 -0.14
C TYR A 48 -1.73 5.01 0.72
N ASP A 49 -2.18 3.92 0.13
CA ASP A 49 -2.30 2.62 0.79
C ASP A 49 -0.99 1.84 0.66
N ALA A 50 -0.23 1.75 1.76
CA ALA A 50 1.04 1.06 1.89
C ALA A 50 0.92 -0.28 2.63
N ALA A 51 -0.28 -0.88 2.70
CA ALA A 51 -0.52 -2.09 3.50
C ALA A 51 0.41 -3.28 3.16
N TYR A 52 1.00 -3.29 1.96
CA TYR A 52 1.93 -4.33 1.51
C TYR A 52 3.39 -3.89 1.46
N SER A 53 3.76 -2.74 2.00
CA SER A 53 5.14 -2.21 1.95
C SER A 53 6.20 -3.17 2.52
N ALA A 54 5.84 -3.99 3.52
CA ALA A 54 6.73 -5.01 4.10
C ALA A 54 7.14 -6.12 3.11
N TYR A 55 6.43 -6.27 1.98
CA TYR A 55 6.73 -7.27 0.95
C TYR A 55 7.77 -6.81 -0.07
N ILE A 56 8.11 -5.52 -0.11
CA ILE A 56 9.09 -4.97 -1.06
C ILE A 56 10.48 -5.52 -0.73
N ARG A 57 11.11 -6.20 -1.70
CA ARG A 57 12.44 -6.80 -1.61
C ARG A 57 13.49 -6.05 -2.43
N ASP A 58 13.05 -5.25 -3.38
CA ASP A 58 13.92 -4.42 -4.21
C ASP A 58 14.16 -3.09 -3.50
N ASP A 59 15.40 -2.87 -3.07
CA ASP A 59 15.80 -1.66 -2.34
C ASP A 59 15.78 -0.38 -3.21
N SER A 60 15.61 -0.50 -4.53
CA SER A 60 15.43 0.63 -5.43
C SER A 60 13.99 1.17 -5.43
N LEU A 61 13.05 0.41 -4.87
CA LEU A 61 11.64 0.77 -4.82
C LEU A 61 11.28 1.43 -3.48
N PRO A 62 10.53 2.54 -3.50
CA PRO A 62 10.12 3.23 -2.28
C PRO A 62 9.12 2.37 -1.47
N ARG A 63 9.34 2.33 -0.16
CA ARG A 63 8.44 1.67 0.81
C ARG A 63 7.39 2.59 1.39
N SER A 64 7.62 3.90 1.26
CA SER A 64 6.73 4.95 1.72
C SER A 64 6.66 6.07 0.69
N ILE A 65 5.47 6.67 0.55
CA ILE A 65 5.34 7.88 -0.28
C ILE A 65 6.16 9.04 0.26
N PHE A 66 6.48 9.03 1.56
CA PHE A 66 7.26 10.09 2.20
C PHE A 66 8.77 10.05 1.89
N GLU A 67 9.24 9.07 1.13
CA GLU A 67 10.55 9.08 0.50
C GLU A 67 10.61 10.05 -0.71
N ILE A 68 9.44 10.52 -1.16
CA ILE A 68 9.31 11.43 -2.31
C ILE A 68 9.20 12.88 -1.81
N GLU A 69 10.01 13.76 -2.41
CA GLU A 69 9.98 15.19 -2.12
C GLU A 69 8.59 15.80 -2.42
N GLY A 70 8.07 16.61 -1.48
CA GLY A 70 6.75 17.23 -1.58
C GLY A 70 5.57 16.34 -1.19
N ALA A 71 5.79 15.06 -0.90
CA ALA A 71 4.70 14.16 -0.50
C ALA A 71 4.06 14.54 0.84
N ARG A 72 4.84 15.11 1.77
CA ARG A 72 4.30 15.52 3.09
C ARG A 72 3.25 16.62 2.99
N GLU A 73 3.27 17.41 1.92
CA GLU A 73 2.32 18.48 1.65
C GLU A 73 1.07 18.01 0.88
N THR A 74 1.10 16.78 0.33
CA THR A 74 0.07 16.29 -0.60
C THR A 74 -0.52 14.93 -0.25
N ALA A 75 0.06 14.19 0.70
CA ALA A 75 -0.34 12.82 0.98
C ALA A 75 -0.53 12.53 2.46
N LEU A 76 -1.43 11.59 2.75
CA LEU A 76 -1.42 10.79 3.95
C LEU A 76 -1.15 9.33 3.59
N GLU A 77 -0.50 8.59 4.49
CA GLU A 77 -0.14 7.19 4.28
C GLU A 77 -0.87 6.27 5.25
N ILE A 78 -1.49 5.23 4.71
CA ILE A 78 -2.26 4.23 5.45
C ILE A 78 -1.50 2.91 5.44
N ASN A 79 -1.27 2.35 6.61
CA ASN A 79 -0.54 1.11 6.82
C ASN A 79 -1.36 0.09 7.61
N SER A 80 -1.00 -1.19 7.52
CA SER A 80 -1.74 -2.26 8.17
C SER A 80 -0.83 -3.37 8.69
N PHE A 81 -1.03 -3.76 9.94
CA PHE A 81 -0.44 -4.97 10.50
C PHE A 81 -1.11 -6.27 10.01
N SER A 82 -2.26 -6.17 9.35
CA SER A 82 -2.97 -7.35 8.84
C SER A 82 -2.14 -8.21 7.90
N LYS A 83 -1.25 -7.55 7.12
CA LYS A 83 -0.50 -8.20 6.05
C LYS A 83 0.93 -8.54 6.45
N SER A 84 1.59 -7.68 7.20
CA SER A 84 2.97 -7.88 7.62
C SER A 84 3.11 -8.90 8.74
N ILE A 85 2.23 -8.87 9.75
CA ILE A 85 2.33 -9.73 10.95
C ILE A 85 1.11 -10.62 11.19
N GLY A 86 0.25 -10.79 10.19
CA GLY A 86 -0.89 -11.69 10.29
C GLY A 86 -2.05 -11.19 11.17
N PHE A 87 -2.13 -9.89 11.48
CA PHE A 87 -3.19 -9.31 12.32
C PHE A 87 -4.53 -9.13 11.61
N THR A 88 -4.82 -9.91 10.59
CA THR A 88 -6.09 -9.81 9.83
C THR A 88 -7.33 -9.90 10.73
N GLY A 89 -7.32 -10.81 11.70
CA GLY A 89 -8.41 -10.97 12.70
C GLY A 89 -8.24 -10.08 13.94
N VAL A 90 -7.05 -9.54 14.18
CA VAL A 90 -6.72 -8.72 15.36
C VAL A 90 -7.10 -7.26 15.18
N ARG A 91 -7.06 -6.74 13.93
CA ARG A 91 -7.53 -5.41 13.52
C ARG A 91 -6.67 -4.26 14.03
N LEU A 92 -5.44 -4.13 13.52
CA LEU A 92 -4.55 -3.01 13.81
C LEU A 92 -3.98 -2.42 12.52
N GLY A 93 -3.92 -1.12 12.46
CA GLY A 93 -3.27 -0.33 11.41
C GLY A 93 -2.90 1.04 11.94
N TRP A 94 -2.19 1.80 11.14
CA TRP A 94 -1.84 3.18 11.48
C TRP A 94 -1.93 4.07 10.24
N THR A 95 -2.10 5.36 10.48
CA THR A 95 -2.08 6.37 9.44
C THR A 95 -1.09 7.47 9.81
N VAL A 96 -0.26 7.84 8.86
CA VAL A 96 0.64 8.99 8.99
C VAL A 96 -0.02 10.18 8.30
N VAL A 97 -0.34 11.21 9.08
CA VAL A 97 -0.88 12.48 8.59
C VAL A 97 0.14 13.56 8.92
N PRO A 98 0.91 14.07 7.94
CA PRO A 98 1.91 15.10 8.17
C PRO A 98 1.30 16.42 8.64
N ASP A 99 2.04 17.20 9.42
CA ASP A 99 1.62 18.53 9.84
C ASP A 99 1.64 19.54 8.67
N GLU A 100 2.46 19.24 7.64
CA GLU A 100 2.60 20.03 6.42
C GLU A 100 1.39 19.89 5.47
N LEU A 101 0.61 18.79 5.60
CA LEU A 101 -0.60 18.60 4.81
C LEU A 101 -1.72 19.52 5.35
N ALA A 102 -2.10 20.51 4.56
CA ALA A 102 -3.07 21.53 4.96
C ALA A 102 -4.14 21.76 3.88
N PHE A 103 -5.29 22.23 4.32
CA PHE A 103 -6.34 22.75 3.44
C PHE A 103 -5.95 24.12 2.85
N GLU A 104 -6.74 24.61 1.89
CA GLU A 104 -6.47 25.92 1.22
C GLU A 104 -6.40 27.11 2.19
N ASP A 105 -7.11 27.05 3.31
CA ASP A 105 -7.10 28.07 4.35
C ASP A 105 -5.89 27.97 5.31
N GLY A 106 -5.00 27.02 5.07
CA GLY A 106 -3.82 26.73 5.89
C GLY A 106 -4.10 25.90 7.15
N THR A 107 -5.33 25.42 7.34
CA THR A 107 -5.66 24.53 8.47
C THR A 107 -5.05 23.14 8.23
N PRO A 108 -4.23 22.60 9.17
CA PRO A 108 -3.67 21.26 9.01
C PRO A 108 -4.77 20.19 8.98
N VAL A 109 -4.71 19.29 7.99
CA VAL A 109 -5.63 18.13 7.86
C VAL A 109 -5.58 17.25 9.11
N LYS A 110 -4.40 17.11 9.72
CA LYS A 110 -4.18 16.36 10.95
C LYS A 110 -5.07 16.80 12.11
N LYS A 111 -5.44 18.08 12.17
CA LYS A 111 -6.34 18.61 13.22
C LYS A 111 -7.72 17.96 13.15
N ASP A 112 -8.29 17.93 11.94
CA ASP A 112 -9.61 17.31 11.72
C ASP A 112 -9.53 15.78 11.79
N TRP A 113 -8.46 15.18 11.25
CA TRP A 113 -8.19 13.75 11.40
C TRP A 113 -8.19 13.33 12.87
N THR A 114 -7.42 14.01 13.72
CA THR A 114 -7.35 13.71 15.16
C THR A 114 -8.70 13.84 15.83
N ARG A 115 -9.46 14.89 15.52
CA ARG A 115 -10.81 15.11 16.06
C ARG A 115 -11.76 13.97 15.67
N ILE A 116 -11.74 13.53 14.42
CA ILE A 116 -12.59 12.44 13.93
C ILE A 116 -12.22 11.13 14.64
N VAL A 117 -10.94 10.76 14.65
CA VAL A 117 -10.46 9.52 15.27
C VAL A 117 -10.79 9.48 16.76
N THR A 118 -10.54 10.56 17.50
CA THR A 118 -10.78 10.61 18.95
C THR A 118 -12.26 10.72 19.31
N THR A 119 -13.13 11.14 18.40
CA THR A 119 -14.57 11.29 18.65
C THR A 119 -15.37 10.08 18.22
N LEU A 120 -15.05 9.50 17.04
CA LEU A 120 -15.86 8.43 16.44
C LEU A 120 -15.27 7.04 16.68
N PHE A 121 -13.98 6.91 16.90
CA PHE A 121 -13.29 5.62 16.93
C PHE A 121 -12.54 5.36 18.24
N ASN A 122 -11.93 6.36 18.86
CA ASN A 122 -11.08 6.27 20.06
C ASN A 122 -9.83 5.37 19.93
N GLY A 123 -9.49 4.94 18.72
CA GLY A 123 -8.32 4.09 18.46
C GLY A 123 -8.55 2.60 18.69
N ALA A 124 -7.53 1.80 18.43
CA ALA A 124 -7.53 0.36 18.67
C ALA A 124 -7.42 0.05 20.17
N SER A 125 -7.86 -1.15 20.58
CA SER A 125 -7.79 -1.56 22.00
C SER A 125 -6.33 -1.64 22.47
N ASN A 126 -6.09 -1.39 23.76
CA ASN A 126 -4.74 -1.44 24.36
C ASN A 126 -4.08 -2.83 24.21
N VAL A 127 -4.87 -3.90 24.27
CA VAL A 127 -4.37 -5.27 24.07
C VAL A 127 -3.79 -5.44 22.66
N VAL A 128 -4.51 -4.96 21.66
CA VAL A 128 -4.09 -5.03 20.25
C VAL A 128 -2.87 -4.14 20.02
N GLN A 129 -2.84 -2.95 20.64
CA GLN A 129 -1.68 -2.05 20.54
C GLN A 129 -0.43 -2.64 21.21
N SER A 130 -0.58 -3.33 22.35
CA SER A 130 0.52 -4.04 22.98
C SER A 130 1.08 -5.15 22.10
N GLY A 131 0.21 -5.91 21.41
CA GLY A 131 0.64 -6.89 20.42
C GLY A 131 1.39 -6.25 19.25
N GLY A 132 0.89 -5.11 18.74
CA GLY A 132 1.58 -4.33 17.70
C GLY A 132 2.95 -3.82 18.14
N LEU A 133 3.08 -3.38 19.40
CA LEU A 133 4.36 -2.95 19.95
C LEU A 133 5.37 -4.10 20.01
N ALA A 134 4.95 -5.27 20.51
CA ALA A 134 5.80 -6.46 20.54
C ALA A 134 6.26 -6.89 19.14
N ALA A 135 5.40 -6.76 18.13
CA ALA A 135 5.76 -7.06 16.74
C ALA A 135 6.79 -6.10 16.13
N LEU A 136 6.97 -4.93 16.71
CA LEU A 136 7.98 -3.93 16.30
C LEU A 136 9.31 -4.05 17.06
N GLU A 137 9.41 -4.93 18.05
CA GLU A 137 10.68 -5.28 18.71
C GLU A 137 11.53 -6.17 17.79
N LEU A 138 12.83 -6.30 18.07
CA LEU A 138 13.77 -7.03 17.22
C LEU A 138 13.32 -8.48 16.93
N GLU A 139 12.80 -9.17 17.95
CA GLU A 139 12.31 -10.54 17.82
C GLU A 139 11.04 -10.56 16.93
N GLY A 140 10.08 -9.67 17.17
CA GLY A 140 8.86 -9.54 16.37
C GLY A 140 9.13 -9.17 14.90
N LEU A 141 10.10 -8.31 14.65
CA LEU A 141 10.53 -7.97 13.29
C LEU A 141 11.14 -9.17 12.56
N ALA A 142 11.91 -10.02 13.27
CA ALA A 142 12.47 -11.24 12.69
C ALA A 142 11.37 -12.27 12.35
N GLU A 143 10.37 -12.42 13.21
CA GLU A 143 9.20 -13.27 12.94
C GLU A 143 8.38 -12.74 11.75
N THR A 144 8.18 -11.43 11.68
CA THR A 144 7.51 -10.74 10.56
C THR A 144 8.21 -11.04 9.23
N GLU A 145 9.53 -10.94 9.22
CA GLU A 145 10.34 -11.24 8.02
C GLU A 145 10.15 -12.70 7.58
N GLY A 146 10.13 -13.63 8.52
CA GLY A 146 9.86 -15.06 8.24
C GLY A 146 8.47 -15.27 7.63
N LEU A 147 7.45 -14.60 8.15
CA LEU A 147 6.09 -14.68 7.64
C LEU A 147 5.96 -14.09 6.23
N VAL A 148 6.53 -12.92 5.98
CA VAL A 148 6.53 -12.30 4.65
C VAL A 148 7.26 -13.15 3.63
N SER A 149 8.42 -13.72 4.01
CA SER A 149 9.20 -14.62 3.16
C SER A 149 8.43 -15.89 2.80
N PHE A 150 7.67 -16.45 3.73
CA PHE A 150 6.78 -17.59 3.47
C PHE A 150 5.72 -17.28 2.39
N TYR A 151 5.07 -16.11 2.47
CA TYR A 151 4.08 -15.71 1.46
C TYR A 151 4.71 -15.42 0.11
N LEU A 152 5.90 -14.83 0.06
CA LEU A 152 6.61 -14.59 -1.20
C LEU A 152 7.09 -15.90 -1.85
N GLU A 153 7.50 -16.89 -1.06
CA GLU A 153 7.82 -18.22 -1.58
C GLU A 153 6.60 -18.91 -2.18
N ASN A 154 5.43 -18.82 -1.53
CA ASN A 154 4.20 -19.33 -2.11
C ASN A 154 3.85 -18.62 -3.44
N ALA A 155 4.03 -17.31 -3.50
CA ALA A 155 3.83 -16.54 -4.72
C ALA A 155 4.77 -17.00 -5.84
N ARG A 156 6.05 -17.21 -5.52
CA ARG A 156 7.06 -17.72 -6.47
C ARG A 156 6.66 -19.08 -7.05
N ILE A 157 6.26 -20.02 -6.20
CA ILE A 157 5.83 -21.38 -6.63
C ILE A 157 4.64 -21.30 -7.58
N ILE A 158 3.63 -20.49 -7.24
CA ILE A 158 2.45 -20.32 -8.10
C ILE A 158 2.82 -19.64 -9.42
N GLN A 159 3.65 -18.60 -9.38
CA GLN A 159 4.09 -17.87 -10.55
C GLN A 159 4.89 -18.78 -11.51
N GLU A 160 5.79 -19.60 -11.00
CA GLU A 160 6.55 -20.56 -11.79
C GLU A 160 5.62 -21.58 -12.46
N GLY A 161 4.68 -22.17 -11.70
CA GLY A 161 3.72 -23.12 -12.26
C GLY A 161 2.84 -22.52 -13.36
N LEU A 162 2.37 -21.28 -13.20
CA LEU A 162 1.60 -20.59 -14.24
C LEU A 162 2.44 -20.25 -15.47
N THR A 163 3.69 -19.87 -15.26
CA THR A 163 4.64 -19.58 -16.34
C THR A 163 4.98 -20.83 -17.15
N ASP A 164 5.19 -21.96 -16.49
CA ASP A 164 5.44 -23.27 -17.12
C ASP A 164 4.26 -23.74 -17.96
N LEU A 165 3.04 -23.37 -17.57
CA LEU A 165 1.81 -23.56 -18.35
C LEU A 165 1.66 -22.57 -19.52
N GLY A 166 2.60 -21.64 -19.67
CA GLY A 166 2.65 -20.66 -20.76
C GLY A 166 1.74 -19.44 -20.57
N TYR A 167 1.36 -19.13 -19.33
CA TYR A 167 0.64 -17.88 -19.00
C TYR A 167 1.62 -16.75 -18.71
N THR A 168 1.21 -15.51 -19.01
CA THR A 168 1.94 -14.31 -18.60
C THR A 168 1.47 -13.88 -17.22
N THR A 169 2.41 -13.69 -16.30
CA THR A 169 2.15 -13.29 -14.92
C THR A 169 2.82 -11.97 -14.58
N TYR A 170 2.23 -11.23 -13.66
CA TYR A 170 2.74 -9.98 -13.09
C TYR A 170 2.65 -10.04 -11.56
N GLY A 171 3.48 -9.28 -10.85
CA GLY A 171 3.55 -9.31 -9.38
C GLY A 171 4.34 -10.50 -8.85
N GLY A 172 4.06 -10.95 -7.63
CA GLY A 172 4.68 -12.13 -7.01
C GLY A 172 6.10 -11.94 -6.46
N VAL A 173 6.73 -10.78 -6.66
CA VAL A 173 8.11 -10.48 -6.23
C VAL A 173 8.16 -9.51 -5.05
N ASN A 174 7.49 -8.37 -5.17
CA ASN A 174 7.42 -7.32 -4.15
C ASN A 174 6.01 -7.19 -3.55
N ALA A 175 5.17 -8.21 -3.75
CA ALA A 175 3.82 -8.35 -3.21
C ALA A 175 3.40 -9.82 -3.32
N PRO A 176 2.47 -10.30 -2.47
CA PRO A 176 2.02 -11.69 -2.52
C PRO A 176 1.03 -11.97 -3.66
N TYR A 177 0.66 -10.96 -4.43
CA TYR A 177 -0.33 -11.06 -5.50
C TYR A 177 0.32 -11.44 -6.81
N ILE A 178 -0.36 -12.31 -7.57
CA ILE A 178 -0.01 -12.69 -8.93
C ILE A 178 -1.19 -12.34 -9.82
N TRP A 179 -0.96 -11.43 -10.75
CA TRP A 179 -1.91 -11.07 -11.78
C TRP A 179 -1.60 -11.87 -13.05
N THR A 180 -2.54 -12.67 -13.50
CA THR A 180 -2.32 -13.60 -14.62
C THR A 180 -3.17 -13.19 -15.83
N ASP A 181 -2.54 -13.12 -17.01
CA ASP A 181 -3.22 -13.01 -18.29
C ASP A 181 -3.55 -14.40 -18.82
N PHE A 182 -4.81 -14.74 -18.87
CA PHE A 182 -5.35 -15.98 -19.43
C PHE A 182 -5.59 -15.89 -20.94
N LYS A 183 -4.76 -15.12 -21.67
CA LYS A 183 -4.75 -15.02 -23.13
C LYS A 183 -6.09 -14.52 -23.71
N GLY A 184 -6.65 -13.51 -23.06
CA GLY A 184 -7.88 -12.86 -23.48
C GLY A 184 -9.17 -13.61 -23.15
N ARG A 185 -9.10 -14.67 -22.37
CA ARG A 185 -10.30 -15.34 -21.84
C ARG A 185 -10.97 -14.44 -20.79
N ASP A 186 -12.29 -14.50 -20.71
CA ASP A 186 -13.03 -13.82 -19.65
C ASP A 186 -12.71 -14.42 -18.28
N SER A 187 -12.48 -13.55 -17.28
CA SER A 187 -12.05 -13.98 -15.94
C SER A 187 -13.13 -14.81 -15.22
N TRP A 188 -14.42 -14.56 -15.48
CA TRP A 188 -15.49 -15.35 -14.89
C TRP A 188 -15.60 -16.75 -15.51
N GLU A 189 -15.31 -16.88 -16.81
CA GLU A 189 -15.23 -18.20 -17.47
C GLU A 189 -14.10 -19.02 -16.84
N VAL A 190 -12.91 -18.41 -16.67
CA VAL A 190 -11.77 -19.10 -16.04
C VAL A 190 -12.06 -19.49 -14.60
N PHE A 191 -12.77 -18.63 -13.85
CA PHE A 191 -13.09 -18.88 -12.45
C PHE A 191 -14.10 -20.03 -12.27
N THR A 192 -14.97 -20.28 -13.24
CA THR A 192 -16.04 -21.28 -13.15
C THR A 192 -15.63 -22.66 -13.68
N GLU A 193 -14.51 -22.80 -14.35
CA GLU A 193 -13.92 -24.07 -14.79
C GLU A 193 -13.11 -24.76 -13.68
#